data_c86125c442c4b5ac8dc2152e5aebd724
#
_entry.id   c86125c442c4b5ac8dc2152e5aebd724
#
_cell.length_a   1.000
_cell.length_b   1.000
_cell.length_c   1.000
_cell.angle_alpha   90.00
_cell.angle_beta   90.00
_cell.angle_gamma   90.00
#
_symmetry.space_group_name_H-M   'P 1'
#
loop_
_entity.id
_entity.type
_entity.pdbx_description
1 polymer ?
#
loop_
_entity_poly.entity_id
_entity_poly.type
_entity_poly.pdbx_seq_one_letter_code
_entity_poly.pdbx_strand_id
1 'polypeptide(L)'
;MDRFKQLVDDMKAHAARDYPRECCGIVTKDFIYHPAKNVSDKPKDSFIVDPASLIEHDENIWGIFHSHPGDEDPIPSKEDKLGATFDEYKYLVGFNNKFYIYWLDKDINVLRFDEFKKEMLNGSS
;
A
#
# COMPACT_ATOMS: atom_id res chain seq x y z
N MET A 1 -18.93 7.15 -9.51
CA MET A 1 -17.82 6.29 -9.96
C MET A 1 -16.81 6.10 -8.85
N ASP A 2 -16.46 4.87 -8.56
CA ASP A 2 -15.49 4.56 -7.50
C ASP A 2 -14.06 4.68 -8.05
N ARG A 3 -13.39 5.78 -7.71
CA ARG A 3 -12.01 6.03 -8.16
C ARG A 3 -11.01 5.03 -7.59
N PHE A 4 -11.39 4.31 -6.54
CA PHE A 4 -10.49 3.37 -5.89
C PHE A 4 -10.62 1.94 -6.43
N LYS A 5 -11.62 1.67 -7.25
CA LYS A 5 -11.84 0.32 -7.75
C LYS A 5 -10.66 -0.17 -8.60
N GLN A 6 -10.22 0.65 -9.54
CA GLN A 6 -9.09 0.30 -10.41
C GLN A 6 -7.80 0.16 -9.59
N LEU A 7 -7.61 1.05 -8.62
CA LEU A 7 -6.45 0.99 -7.73
C LEU A 7 -6.39 -0.36 -7.00
N VAL A 8 -7.50 -0.77 -6.38
CA VAL A 8 -7.56 -2.04 -5.66
C VAL A 8 -7.35 -3.22 -6.60
N ASP A 9 -7.98 -3.19 -7.77
CA ASP A 9 -7.82 -4.27 -8.75
C ASP A 9 -6.35 -4.41 -9.18
N ASP A 10 -5.67 -3.31 -9.40
CA ASP A 10 -4.26 -3.31 -9.83
C ASP A 10 -3.33 -3.80 -8.72
N MET A 11 -3.55 -3.37 -7.49
CA MET A 11 -2.79 -3.86 -6.34
C MET A 11 -2.99 -5.36 -6.13
N LYS A 12 -4.23 -5.80 -6.24
CA LYS A 12 -4.60 -7.20 -6.09
C LYS A 12 -3.95 -8.08 -7.16
N ALA A 13 -3.97 -7.60 -8.40
CA ALA A 13 -3.37 -8.33 -9.53
C ALA A 13 -1.85 -8.45 -9.35
N HIS A 14 -1.19 -7.39 -8.89
CA HIS A 14 0.24 -7.39 -8.65
C HIS A 14 0.61 -8.39 -7.53
N ALA A 15 -0.15 -8.38 -6.44
CA ALA A 15 0.07 -9.31 -5.34
C ALA A 15 -0.08 -10.77 -5.77
N ALA A 16 -1.08 -11.07 -6.59
CA ALA A 16 -1.30 -12.43 -7.09
C ALA A 16 -0.19 -12.86 -8.03
N ARG A 17 0.29 -11.95 -8.88
CA ARG A 17 1.35 -12.26 -9.84
C ARG A 17 2.67 -12.58 -9.16
N ASP A 18 3.00 -11.86 -8.10
CA ASP A 18 4.30 -12.02 -7.42
C ASP A 18 4.30 -13.07 -6.32
N TYR A 19 3.11 -13.57 -5.96
CA TYR A 19 3.00 -14.61 -4.94
C TYR A 19 4.00 -15.74 -5.19
N PRO A 20 4.76 -16.27 -4.23
CA PRO A 20 4.68 -16.04 -2.78
C PRO A 20 5.57 -14.92 -2.25
N ARG A 21 6.13 -14.09 -3.12
CA ARG A 21 6.95 -12.95 -2.71
C ARG A 21 6.05 -11.77 -2.37
N GLU A 22 6.51 -10.93 -1.44
CA GLU A 22 5.85 -9.66 -1.21
C GLU A 22 6.07 -8.77 -2.44
N CYS A 23 5.00 -8.15 -2.92
CA CYS A 23 5.12 -7.15 -3.94
C CYS A 23 5.02 -5.77 -3.31
N CYS A 24 5.48 -4.76 -4.01
CA CYS A 24 5.33 -3.38 -3.57
C CYS A 24 5.14 -2.47 -4.77
N GLY A 25 4.61 -1.28 -4.50
CA GLY A 25 4.39 -0.30 -5.53
C GLY A 25 4.02 1.05 -4.96
N ILE A 26 3.88 2.01 -5.85
CA ILE A 26 3.63 3.41 -5.50
C ILE A 26 2.24 3.79 -5.98
N VAL A 27 1.49 4.47 -5.12
CA VAL A 27 0.21 5.08 -5.48
C VAL A 27 0.45 6.58 -5.61
N THR A 28 0.23 7.11 -6.80
CA THR A 28 0.41 8.54 -7.04
C THR A 28 -0.84 9.33 -6.61
N LYS A 29 -0.73 10.65 -6.55
CA LYS A 29 -1.78 11.53 -6.02
C LYS A 29 -3.07 11.49 -6.85
N ASP A 30 -3.00 10.99 -8.07
CA ASP A 30 -4.17 10.73 -8.92
C ASP A 30 -4.76 9.32 -8.71
N PHE A 31 -4.27 8.59 -7.69
CA PHE A 31 -4.71 7.26 -7.31
C PHE A 31 -4.47 6.19 -8.38
N ILE A 32 -3.36 6.34 -9.10
CA ILE A 32 -2.89 5.34 -10.04
C ILE A 32 -1.81 4.49 -9.38
N TYR A 33 -1.92 3.17 -9.53
CA TYR A 33 -0.93 2.25 -8.99
C TYR A 33 0.20 2.02 -9.98
N HIS A 34 1.43 2.16 -9.49
CA HIS A 34 2.64 1.91 -10.27
C HIS A 34 3.41 0.78 -9.60
N PRO A 35 3.37 -0.44 -10.19
CA PRO A 35 4.15 -1.55 -9.63
C PRO A 35 5.63 -1.19 -9.56
N ALA A 36 6.26 -1.51 -8.45
CA ALA A 36 7.68 -1.31 -8.27
C ALA A 36 8.36 -2.66 -8.04
N LYS A 37 9.68 -2.65 -8.14
CA LYS A 37 10.46 -3.84 -7.88
C LYS A 37 10.73 -3.95 -6.37
N ASN A 38 10.58 -5.16 -5.84
CA ASN A 38 10.99 -5.45 -4.47
C ASN A 38 12.46 -5.87 -4.50
N VAL A 39 13.34 -5.03 -4.00
CA VAL A 39 14.79 -5.28 -4.01
C VAL A 39 15.32 -5.84 -2.69
N SER A 40 14.43 -6.35 -1.84
CA SER A 40 14.81 -7.00 -0.60
C SER A 40 15.59 -8.28 -0.87
N ASP A 41 16.54 -8.59 0.01
CA ASP A 41 17.28 -9.88 -0.02
C ASP A 41 16.36 -11.05 0.36
N LYS A 42 15.27 -10.78 1.05
CA LYS A 42 14.32 -11.78 1.53
C LYS A 42 12.91 -11.43 1.05
N PRO A 43 12.66 -11.51 -0.26
CA PRO A 43 11.41 -10.98 -0.82
C PRO A 43 10.15 -11.72 -0.39
N LYS A 44 10.28 -12.93 0.18
CA LYS A 44 9.10 -13.63 0.74
C LYS A 44 8.72 -13.12 2.13
N ASP A 45 9.63 -12.47 2.82
CA ASP A 45 9.45 -12.04 4.20
C ASP A 45 9.42 -10.53 4.38
N SER A 46 9.93 -9.79 3.41
CA SER A 46 10.05 -8.34 3.52
C SER A 46 10.03 -7.68 2.15
N PHE A 47 9.89 -6.35 2.16
CA PHE A 47 9.98 -5.60 0.92
C PHE A 47 10.86 -4.36 1.10
N ILE A 48 11.51 -3.98 0.02
CA ILE A 48 12.21 -2.71 -0.10
C ILE A 48 11.87 -2.20 -1.49
N VAL A 49 11.24 -1.03 -1.56
CA VAL A 49 10.89 -0.42 -2.85
C VAL A 49 12.17 0.00 -3.56
N ASP A 50 12.28 -0.37 -4.83
CA ASP A 50 13.42 0.06 -5.65
C ASP A 50 13.53 1.59 -5.61
N PRO A 51 14.69 2.13 -5.18
CA PRO A 51 14.87 3.58 -5.10
C PRO A 51 14.60 4.33 -6.42
N ALA A 52 14.83 3.68 -7.56
CA ALA A 52 14.55 4.29 -8.85
C ALA A 52 13.06 4.65 -9.01
N SER A 53 12.17 3.81 -8.49
CA SER A 53 10.73 4.10 -8.53
C SER A 53 10.36 5.27 -7.65
N LEU A 54 11.00 5.38 -6.49
CA LEU A 54 10.75 6.50 -5.58
C LEU A 54 11.20 7.82 -6.20
N ILE A 55 12.34 7.81 -6.88
CA ILE A 55 12.86 8.99 -7.56
C ILE A 55 11.94 9.38 -8.73
N GLU A 56 11.50 8.40 -9.51
CA GLU A 56 10.64 8.63 -10.66
C GLU A 56 9.33 9.33 -10.28
N HIS A 57 8.77 9.00 -9.13
CA HIS A 57 7.48 9.54 -8.69
C HIS A 57 7.60 10.57 -7.57
N ASP A 58 8.82 11.05 -7.29
CA ASP A 58 9.05 12.02 -6.24
C ASP A 58 8.08 13.22 -6.37
N GLU A 59 7.63 13.74 -5.23
CA GLU A 59 6.65 14.82 -5.13
C GLU A 59 5.23 14.44 -5.56
N ASN A 60 5.04 13.29 -6.22
CA ASN A 60 3.73 12.83 -6.64
C ASN A 60 3.26 11.60 -5.89
N ILE A 61 3.98 11.16 -4.87
CA ILE A 61 3.63 9.97 -4.10
C ILE A 61 2.54 10.29 -3.10
N TRP A 62 1.40 9.59 -3.23
CA TRP A 62 0.35 9.62 -2.22
C TRP A 62 0.57 8.52 -1.18
N GLY A 63 0.99 7.33 -1.63
CA GLY A 63 1.18 6.21 -0.73
C GLY A 63 2.03 5.09 -1.31
N ILE A 64 2.34 4.15 -0.44
CA ILE A 64 3.16 2.98 -0.78
C ILE A 64 2.39 1.73 -0.39
N PHE A 65 2.26 0.80 -1.33
CA PHE A 65 1.58 -0.47 -1.12
C PHE A 65 2.59 -1.61 -1.03
N HIS A 66 2.30 -2.57 -0.15
CA HIS A 66 2.96 -3.88 -0.20
C HIS A 66 1.95 -4.98 0.15
N SER A 67 2.24 -6.20 -0.29
CA SER A 67 1.36 -7.32 -0.03
C SER A 67 1.86 -8.15 1.16
N HIS A 68 0.91 -8.84 1.81
CA HIS A 68 1.20 -9.88 2.82
C HIS A 68 0.74 -11.22 2.25
N PRO A 69 1.60 -11.90 1.45
CA PRO A 69 1.19 -13.10 0.72
C PRO A 69 0.72 -14.22 1.64
N GLY A 70 -0.46 -14.75 1.35
CA GLY A 70 -1.01 -15.86 2.09
C GLY A 70 -1.70 -15.53 3.39
N ASP A 71 -1.67 -14.28 3.84
CA ASP A 71 -2.34 -13.91 5.08
C ASP A 71 -3.85 -13.80 4.87
N GLU A 72 -4.61 -14.45 5.74
CA GLU A 72 -6.08 -14.35 5.71
C GLU A 72 -6.53 -12.95 6.15
N ASP A 73 -5.78 -12.34 7.05
CA ASP A 73 -6.06 -11.00 7.54
C ASP A 73 -4.76 -10.19 7.52
N PRO A 74 -4.46 -9.54 6.39
CA PRO A 74 -3.18 -8.87 6.17
C PRO A 74 -3.08 -7.51 6.87
N ILE A 75 -3.25 -7.50 8.18
CA ILE A 75 -3.10 -6.26 8.97
C ILE A 75 -1.62 -5.83 8.96
N PRO A 76 -1.35 -4.53 9.15
CA PRO A 76 0.04 -4.06 9.24
C PRO A 76 0.77 -4.73 10.38
N SER A 77 1.97 -5.25 10.10
CA SER A 77 2.81 -5.85 11.12
C SER A 77 3.47 -4.76 11.98
N LYS A 78 4.12 -5.19 13.05
CA LYS A 78 4.90 -4.27 13.89
C LYS A 78 6.01 -3.61 13.06
N GLU A 79 6.67 -4.39 12.22
CA GLU A 79 7.73 -3.90 11.33
C GLU A 79 7.18 -2.88 10.33
N ASP A 80 5.98 -3.14 9.78
CA ASP A 80 5.32 -2.20 8.87
C ASP A 80 5.10 -0.86 9.55
N LYS A 81 4.57 -0.90 10.77
CA LYS A 81 4.27 0.33 11.52
C LYS A 81 5.54 1.10 11.87
N LEU A 82 6.62 0.39 12.21
CA LEU A 82 7.90 1.03 12.50
C LEU A 82 8.51 1.66 11.24
N GLY A 83 8.22 1.10 10.07
CA GLY A 83 8.69 1.64 8.80
C GLY A 83 7.89 2.82 8.29
N ALA A 84 6.71 3.10 8.86
CA ALA A 84 5.86 4.19 8.42
C ALA A 84 6.32 5.52 9.05
N THR A 85 7.50 5.98 8.65
CA THR A 85 8.16 7.13 9.28
C THR A 85 7.90 8.47 8.58
N PHE A 86 7.32 8.44 7.37
CA PHE A 86 7.00 9.64 6.63
C PHE A 86 5.54 10.00 6.82
N ASP A 87 5.26 11.12 7.48
CA ASP A 87 3.89 11.54 7.76
C ASP A 87 3.14 12.07 6.53
N GLU A 88 3.85 12.34 5.46
CA GLU A 88 3.28 12.80 4.19
C GLU A 88 2.71 11.66 3.35
N TYR A 89 3.03 10.40 3.65
CA TYR A 89 2.58 9.25 2.88
C TYR A 89 1.50 8.46 3.60
N LYS A 90 0.61 7.88 2.80
CA LYS A 90 -0.24 6.78 3.26
C LYS A 90 0.46 5.47 2.95
N TYR A 91 0.21 4.46 3.76
CA TYR A 91 0.77 3.12 3.55
C TYR A 91 -0.39 2.15 3.41
N LEU A 92 -0.30 1.27 2.42
CA LEU A 92 -1.34 0.27 2.17
C LEU A 92 -0.73 -1.12 2.24
N VAL A 93 -1.49 -2.05 2.78
CA VAL A 93 -1.08 -3.45 2.86
C VAL A 93 -2.29 -4.31 2.60
N GLY A 94 -2.10 -5.42 1.89
CA GLY A 94 -3.23 -6.29 1.61
C GLY A 94 -2.85 -7.56 0.90
N PHE A 95 -3.83 -8.46 0.80
CA PHE A 95 -3.74 -9.67 0.00
C PHE A 95 -5.15 -10.14 -0.32
N ASN A 96 -5.35 -10.64 -1.54
CA ASN A 96 -6.66 -11.04 -2.04
C ASN A 96 -7.66 -9.87 -1.99
N ASN A 97 -8.69 -10.00 -1.17
CA ASN A 97 -9.77 -9.02 -1.11
C ASN A 97 -9.73 -8.14 0.13
N LYS A 98 -8.69 -8.29 0.95
CA LYS A 98 -8.58 -7.54 2.20
C LYS A 98 -7.42 -6.57 2.12
N PHE A 99 -7.70 -5.29 2.37
CA PHE A 99 -6.71 -4.23 2.33
C PHE A 99 -6.89 -3.34 3.55
N TYR A 100 -5.75 -2.87 4.06
CA TYR A 100 -5.69 -1.91 5.16
C TYR A 100 -4.88 -0.71 4.72
N ILE A 101 -5.21 0.44 5.31
CA ILE A 101 -4.42 1.66 5.14
C ILE A 101 -3.97 2.12 6.51
N TYR A 102 -2.73 2.57 6.61
CA TYR A 102 -2.19 3.09 7.85
C TYR A 102 -1.32 4.30 7.56
N TRP A 103 -1.20 5.17 8.53
CA TRP A 103 -0.43 6.42 8.35
C TRP A 103 0.01 6.94 9.71
N LEU A 104 1.06 7.79 9.68
CA LEU A 104 1.60 8.44 10.87
C LEU A 104 0.96 9.82 11.04
N ASP A 105 0.29 10.03 12.16
CA ASP A 105 -0.25 11.33 12.56
C ASP A 105 -0.26 11.32 14.09
N LYS A 106 0.83 11.80 14.69
CA LYS A 106 1.17 11.67 16.11
C LYS A 106 1.45 10.21 16.48
N ASP A 107 0.49 9.32 16.25
CA ASP A 107 0.63 7.87 16.38
C ASP A 107 0.29 7.22 15.06
N ILE A 108 0.50 5.91 14.97
CA ILE A 108 0.10 5.14 13.79
C ILE A 108 -1.40 4.89 13.86
N ASN A 109 -2.09 5.31 12.81
CA ASN A 109 -3.53 5.09 12.62
C ASN A 109 -3.71 3.98 11.60
N VAL A 110 -4.68 3.10 11.82
CA VAL A 110 -4.97 1.97 10.92
C VAL A 110 -6.47 1.92 10.67
N LEU A 111 -6.84 1.79 9.40
CA LEU A 111 -8.24 1.55 9.00
C LEU A 111 -8.28 0.44 7.97
N ARG A 112 -9.39 -0.26 7.91
CA ARG A 112 -9.68 -1.10 6.75
C ARG A 112 -9.88 -0.18 5.55
N PHE A 113 -9.38 -0.60 4.39
CA PHE A 113 -9.45 0.28 3.22
C PHE A 113 -10.90 0.61 2.83
N ASP A 114 -11.82 -0.34 3.05
CA ASP A 114 -13.25 -0.09 2.79
C ASP A 114 -13.79 1.06 3.63
N GLU A 115 -13.39 1.13 4.89
CA GLU A 115 -13.81 2.21 5.78
C GLU A 115 -13.19 3.54 5.36
N PHE A 116 -11.92 3.51 4.98
CA PHE A 116 -11.23 4.69 4.47
C PHE A 116 -11.93 5.25 3.21
N LYS A 117 -12.30 4.36 2.29
CA LYS A 117 -13.03 4.75 1.08
C LYS A 117 -14.33 5.46 1.40
N LYS A 118 -15.08 4.92 2.34
CA LYS A 118 -16.36 5.52 2.77
C LYS A 118 -16.14 6.92 3.30
N GLU A 119 -15.11 7.13 4.13
CA GLU A 119 -14.81 8.44 4.67
C GLU A 119 -14.42 9.41 3.56
N MET A 120 -13.60 8.98 2.61
CA MET A 120 -13.17 9.83 1.50
C MET A 120 -14.33 10.20 0.57
N LEU A 121 -15.24 9.26 0.30
CA LEU A 121 -16.37 9.51 -0.61
C LEU A 121 -17.49 10.31 0.05
N ASN A 122 -17.65 10.22 1.36
CA ASN A 122 -18.73 10.86 2.09
C ASN A 122 -18.27 12.06 2.93
N GLY A 123 -17.04 12.04 3.38
CA GLY A 123 -16.53 13.01 4.34
C GLY A 123 -16.15 14.36 3.76
N SER A 124 -16.15 14.47 2.44
CA SER A 124 -15.82 15.72 1.75
C SER A 124 -17.01 16.66 1.62
N SER A 125 -18.14 16.23 2.10
CA SER A 125 -19.36 17.01 2.05
C SER A 125 -19.27 18.26 2.91
#